data_0235d1e9fd86dee0189da2b0ce4693b2
#
_entry.id   0235d1e9fd86dee0189da2b0ce4693b2
#
_cell.length_a   1.000
_cell.length_b   1.000
_cell.length_c   1.000
_cell.angle_alpha   90.00
_cell.angle_beta   90.00
_cell.angle_gamma   90.00
#
_symmetry.space_group_name_H-M   'P 1'
#
loop_
_entity.id
_entity.type
_entity.pdbx_description
1 polymer ?
#
loop_
_entity_poly.entity_id
_entity_poly.type
_entity_poly.pdbx_seq_one_letter_code
_entity_poly.pdbx_strand_id
1 'polypeptide(L)'
;MRLPLDDPIVSALLTGPNLARLAYIGLDGRPRVVPIWFIHIDDEVRMITGPRAEKARALAANGAVALSIDASDPPYKVLLLDGDATLEGVDGMAPEYPEIVRRYLGAGAEAYLGQLRVKRQVRIRVAVRGYRVFDFVRRYPRSLR
;
A
#
# COMPACT_ATOMS: atom_id res chain seq x y z
N MET A 1 15.70 -0.84 0.48
CA MET A 1 16.04 -0.09 -0.76
C MET A 1 15.26 1.20 -0.81
N ARG A 2 15.92 2.28 -1.11
CA ARG A 2 15.24 3.56 -1.32
C ARG A 2 14.60 3.60 -2.70
N LEU A 3 13.35 4.07 -2.76
CA LEU A 3 12.68 4.34 -4.02
C LEU A 3 13.12 5.70 -4.59
N PRO A 4 13.16 5.85 -5.92
CA PRO A 4 13.59 7.11 -6.55
C PRO A 4 12.46 8.16 -6.46
N LEU A 5 12.40 8.85 -5.32
CA LEU A 5 11.36 9.86 -5.07
C LEU A 5 11.49 11.12 -5.96
N ASP A 6 12.63 11.29 -6.60
CA ASP A 6 12.85 12.32 -7.62
C ASP A 6 12.22 11.98 -8.98
N ASP A 7 11.85 10.72 -9.19
CA ASP A 7 11.02 10.33 -10.35
C ASP A 7 9.58 10.80 -10.12
N PRO A 8 9.05 11.70 -10.99
CA PRO A 8 7.72 12.25 -10.78
C PRO A 8 6.60 11.20 -10.83
N ILE A 9 6.78 10.10 -11.58
CA ILE A 9 5.81 9.01 -11.64
C ILE A 9 5.78 8.28 -10.29
N VAL A 10 6.95 7.91 -9.78
CA VAL A 10 7.07 7.21 -8.49
C VAL A 10 6.49 8.07 -7.37
N SER A 11 6.90 9.34 -7.30
CA SER A 11 6.43 10.26 -6.27
C SER A 11 4.91 10.43 -6.32
N ALA A 12 4.33 10.65 -7.51
CA ALA A 12 2.89 10.82 -7.66
C ALA A 12 2.11 9.57 -7.25
N LEU A 13 2.58 8.38 -7.60
CA LEU A 13 1.91 7.13 -7.23
C LEU A 13 1.99 6.86 -5.72
N LEU A 14 3.11 7.21 -5.08
CA LEU A 14 3.28 6.98 -3.64
C LEU A 14 2.53 7.99 -2.77
N THR A 15 2.29 9.19 -3.25
CA THR A 15 1.67 10.26 -2.45
C THR A 15 0.18 10.46 -2.73
N GLY A 16 -0.29 10.07 -3.91
CA GLY A 16 -1.70 10.16 -4.27
C GLY A 16 -2.57 9.11 -3.57
N PRO A 17 -3.90 9.24 -3.65
CA PRO A 17 -4.84 8.30 -3.04
C PRO A 17 -5.01 7.04 -3.89
N ASN A 18 -3.91 6.42 -4.26
CA ASN A 18 -3.88 5.22 -5.09
C ASN A 18 -3.87 3.99 -4.19
N LEU A 19 -4.71 3.00 -4.50
CA LEU A 19 -4.68 1.74 -3.77
C LEU A 19 -3.41 0.97 -4.10
N ALA A 20 -2.83 0.33 -3.08
CA ALA A 20 -1.89 -0.73 -3.29
C ALA A 20 -2.66 -2.04 -3.44
N ARG A 21 -2.28 -2.83 -4.42
CA ARG A 21 -2.74 -4.21 -4.52
C ARG A 21 -1.63 -5.08 -3.96
N LEU A 22 -1.91 -5.61 -2.76
CA LEU A 22 -0.96 -6.42 -2.00
C LEU A 22 -1.14 -7.89 -2.40
N ALA A 23 -0.10 -8.44 -3.01
CA ALA A 23 -0.01 -9.86 -3.29
C ALA A 23 0.82 -10.54 -2.20
N TYR A 24 0.30 -11.64 -1.67
CA TYR A 24 0.93 -12.39 -0.60
C TYR A 24 0.60 -13.88 -0.73
N ILE A 25 1.27 -14.71 0.06
CA ILE A 25 1.02 -16.16 0.08
C ILE A 25 0.07 -16.48 1.22
N GLY A 26 -1.07 -17.06 0.88
CA GLY A 26 -2.05 -17.50 1.87
C GLY A 26 -1.53 -18.64 2.74
N LEU A 27 -2.23 -18.93 3.85
CA LEU A 27 -1.88 -20.02 4.76
C LEU A 27 -1.93 -21.39 4.08
N ASP A 28 -2.69 -21.51 2.99
CA ASP A 28 -2.75 -22.72 2.17
C ASP A 28 -1.64 -22.81 1.11
N GLY A 29 -0.70 -21.84 1.09
CA GLY A 29 0.39 -21.77 0.12
C GLY A 29 0.00 -21.21 -1.24
N ARG A 30 -1.24 -20.81 -1.43
CA ARG A 30 -1.71 -20.24 -2.69
C ARG A 30 -1.61 -18.71 -2.66
N PRO A 31 -1.38 -18.08 -3.83
CA PRO A 31 -1.30 -16.61 -3.90
C PRO A 31 -2.65 -15.96 -3.61
N ARG A 32 -2.58 -14.81 -2.94
CA ARG A 32 -3.71 -13.92 -2.65
C ARG A 32 -3.37 -12.52 -3.11
N VAL A 33 -4.38 -11.74 -3.42
CA VAL A 33 -4.23 -10.32 -3.70
C VAL A 33 -5.41 -9.55 -3.11
N VAL A 34 -5.13 -8.43 -2.44
CA VAL A 34 -6.15 -7.55 -1.86
C VAL A 34 -5.79 -6.09 -2.11
N PRO A 35 -6.79 -5.22 -2.37
CA PRO A 35 -6.55 -3.79 -2.36
C PRO A 35 -6.42 -3.30 -0.92
N ILE A 36 -5.51 -2.37 -0.67
CA ILE A 36 -5.28 -1.85 0.67
C ILE A 36 -4.76 -0.41 0.61
N TRP A 37 -5.12 0.39 1.60
CA TRP A 37 -4.54 1.71 1.81
C TRP A 37 -3.12 1.60 2.32
N PHE A 38 -2.26 2.53 1.91
CA PHE A 38 -0.86 2.52 2.32
C PHE A 38 -0.32 3.92 2.53
N ILE A 39 0.83 3.99 3.18
CA ILE A 39 1.67 5.19 3.26
C ILE A 39 3.13 4.77 3.02
N HIS A 40 3.87 5.61 2.32
CA HIS A 40 5.31 5.46 2.17
C HIS A 40 6.00 6.36 3.19
N ILE A 41 6.72 5.76 4.12
CA ILE A 41 7.38 6.47 5.21
C ILE A 41 8.64 5.68 5.62
N ASP A 42 9.72 6.40 5.94
CA ASP A 42 10.99 5.79 6.38
C ASP A 42 11.53 4.72 5.42
N ASP A 43 11.46 4.98 4.12
CA ASP A 43 11.90 4.08 3.05
C ASP A 43 11.18 2.72 3.03
N GLU A 44 10.00 2.64 3.61
CA GLU A 44 9.17 1.44 3.58
C GLU A 44 7.72 1.77 3.23
N VAL A 45 6.99 0.77 2.78
CA VAL A 45 5.55 0.87 2.57
C VAL A 45 4.86 0.29 3.81
N ARG A 46 4.01 1.08 4.44
CA ARG A 46 3.25 0.67 5.62
C ARG A 46 1.78 0.59 5.31
N MET A 47 1.16 -0.45 5.83
CA MET A 47 -0.28 -0.69 5.74
C MET A 47 -0.79 -1.09 7.11
N ILE A 48 -2.05 -0.78 7.39
CA ILE A 48 -2.66 -1.08 8.69
C ILE A 48 -3.81 -2.07 8.48
N THR A 49 -3.85 -3.09 9.31
CA THR A 49 -4.91 -4.09 9.30
C THR A 49 -5.32 -4.46 10.72
N GLY A 50 -6.37 -5.26 10.84
CA GLY A 50 -6.80 -5.81 12.12
C GLY A 50 -5.99 -7.06 12.50
N PRO A 51 -5.88 -7.36 13.81
CA PRO A 51 -5.10 -8.51 14.28
C PRO A 51 -5.69 -9.87 13.87
N ARG A 52 -6.98 -9.91 13.52
CA ARG A 52 -7.67 -11.14 13.11
C ARG A 52 -7.76 -11.32 11.60
N ALA A 53 -7.25 -10.36 10.81
CA ALA A 53 -7.31 -10.43 9.37
C ALA A 53 -6.50 -11.63 8.86
N GLU A 54 -7.01 -12.30 7.83
CA GLU A 54 -6.32 -13.44 7.21
C GLU A 54 -4.93 -13.04 6.71
N LYS A 55 -4.82 -11.87 6.09
CA LYS A 55 -3.53 -11.39 5.59
C LYS A 55 -2.50 -11.19 6.71
N ALA A 56 -2.92 -10.79 7.90
CA ALA A 56 -2.00 -10.65 9.03
C ALA A 56 -1.43 -12.02 9.44
N ARG A 57 -2.27 -13.03 9.53
CA ARG A 57 -1.83 -14.40 9.86
C ARG A 57 -0.95 -14.99 8.77
N ALA A 58 -1.33 -14.80 7.52
CA ALA A 58 -0.58 -15.29 6.37
C ALA A 58 0.81 -14.65 6.29
N LEU A 59 0.89 -13.32 6.47
CA LEU A 59 2.15 -12.58 6.42
C LEU A 59 3.07 -12.91 7.59
N ALA A 60 2.52 -13.23 8.76
CA ALA A 60 3.31 -13.70 9.90
C ALA A 60 4.01 -15.03 9.57
N ALA A 61 3.39 -15.88 8.77
CA ALA A 61 3.95 -17.16 8.35
C ALA A 61 4.91 -17.01 7.17
N ASN A 62 4.62 -16.10 6.23
CA ASN A 62 5.44 -15.86 5.04
C ASN A 62 5.33 -14.39 4.65
N GLY A 63 6.42 -13.66 4.81
CA GLY A 63 6.47 -12.23 4.56
C GLY A 63 6.77 -11.83 3.11
N ALA A 64 6.94 -12.78 2.20
CA ALA A 64 7.19 -12.45 0.80
C ALA A 64 5.97 -11.78 0.18
N VAL A 65 6.15 -10.58 -0.37
CA VAL A 65 5.05 -9.79 -0.95
C VAL A 65 5.45 -9.14 -2.25
N ALA A 66 4.43 -8.81 -3.03
CA ALA A 66 4.54 -7.89 -4.15
C ALA A 66 3.41 -6.86 -4.05
N LEU A 67 3.66 -5.67 -4.55
CA LEU A 67 2.68 -4.58 -4.58
C LEU A 67 2.57 -4.03 -5.99
N SER A 68 1.34 -3.77 -6.42
CA SER A 68 1.07 -2.98 -7.61
C SER A 68 0.36 -1.71 -7.19
N ILE A 69 0.95 -0.57 -7.50
CA ILE A 69 0.39 0.76 -7.22
C ILE A 69 0.23 1.47 -8.55
N ASP A 70 -1.00 1.82 -8.91
CA ASP A 70 -1.30 2.46 -10.18
C ASP A 70 -2.41 3.48 -10.03
N ALA A 71 -2.41 4.46 -10.94
CA ALA A 71 -3.54 5.36 -11.11
C ALA A 71 -4.54 4.70 -12.07
N SER A 72 -5.83 4.87 -11.78
CA SER A 72 -6.90 4.23 -12.55
C SER A 72 -7.20 4.91 -13.89
N ASP A 73 -6.73 6.13 -14.09
CA ASP A 73 -6.99 6.90 -15.30
C ASP A 73 -5.93 6.63 -16.37
N PRO A 74 -6.34 6.31 -17.64
CA PRO A 74 -5.39 6.20 -18.74
C PRO A 74 -4.81 7.57 -19.12
N PRO A 75 -3.58 7.65 -19.64
CA PRO A 75 -2.65 6.53 -19.82
C PRO A 75 -2.07 6.02 -18.52
N TYR A 76 -2.04 4.70 -18.37
CA TYR A 76 -1.66 4.08 -17.09
C TYR A 76 -0.19 4.27 -16.77
N LYS A 77 0.07 4.49 -15.48
CA LYS A 77 1.41 4.49 -14.89
C LYS A 77 1.37 3.54 -13.70
N VAL A 78 2.36 2.69 -13.59
CA VAL A 78 2.36 1.59 -12.63
C VAL A 78 3.70 1.51 -11.94
N LEU A 79 3.67 1.39 -10.63
CA LEU A 79 4.82 1.06 -9.79
C LEU A 79 4.63 -0.35 -9.24
N LEU A 80 5.51 -1.25 -9.61
CA LEU A 80 5.55 -2.61 -9.05
C LEU A 80 6.68 -2.70 -8.05
N LEU A 81 6.39 -3.24 -6.88
CA LEU A 81 7.35 -3.43 -5.80
C LEU A 81 7.41 -4.91 -5.42
N ASP A 82 8.62 -5.39 -5.15
CA ASP A 82 8.85 -6.65 -4.45
C ASP A 82 9.41 -6.32 -3.06
N GLY A 83 8.98 -7.04 -2.05
CA GLY A 83 9.44 -6.77 -0.71
C GLY A 83 9.22 -7.89 0.28
N ASP A 84 9.66 -7.61 1.49
CA ASP A 84 9.47 -8.47 2.65
C ASP A 84 8.66 -7.72 3.69
N ALA A 85 7.56 -8.32 4.12
CA ALA A 85 6.68 -7.78 5.15
C ALA A 85 7.08 -8.29 6.52
N THR A 86 7.13 -7.37 7.49
CA THR A 86 7.19 -7.68 8.91
C THR A 86 5.97 -7.09 9.58
N LEU A 87 5.47 -7.77 10.61
CA LEU A 87 4.28 -7.34 11.34
C LEU A 87 4.66 -6.77 12.69
N GLU A 88 3.93 -5.74 13.10
CA GLU A 88 4.13 -5.07 14.38
C GLU A 88 2.77 -4.78 14.99
N GLY A 89 2.51 -5.34 16.17
CA GLY A 89 1.29 -5.06 16.92
C GLY A 89 1.33 -3.65 17.51
N VAL A 90 0.21 -2.95 17.43
CA VAL A 90 0.07 -1.60 17.95
C VAL A 90 -1.13 -1.57 18.90
N ASP A 91 -0.93 -1.15 20.14
CA ASP A 91 -2.03 -0.93 21.06
C ASP A 91 -2.76 0.36 20.67
N GLY A 92 -4.08 0.26 20.54
CA GLY A 92 -4.88 1.37 20.03
C GLY A 92 -4.68 1.58 18.54
N MET A 93 -4.81 2.82 18.11
CA MET A 93 -4.67 3.22 16.70
C MET A 93 -3.21 3.55 16.39
N ALA A 94 -2.68 3.00 15.30
CA ALA A 94 -1.34 3.32 14.83
C ALA A 94 -1.24 4.84 14.55
N PRO A 95 -0.14 5.50 14.96
CA PRO A 95 0.02 6.95 14.78
C PRO A 95 -0.11 7.44 13.34
N GLU A 96 0.29 6.62 12.36
CA GLU A 96 0.19 6.96 10.93
C GLU A 96 -1.20 6.71 10.33
N TYR A 97 -2.08 6.00 11.04
CA TYR A 97 -3.39 5.63 10.48
C TYR A 97 -4.28 6.83 10.15
N PRO A 98 -4.38 7.87 10.99
CA PRO A 98 -5.16 9.06 10.63
C PRO A 98 -4.69 9.74 9.35
N GLU A 99 -3.40 9.79 9.09
CA GLU A 99 -2.86 10.35 7.83
C GLU A 99 -3.25 9.49 6.64
N ILE A 100 -3.19 8.16 6.77
CA ILE A 100 -3.66 7.23 5.74
C ILE A 100 -5.14 7.48 5.45
N VAL A 101 -5.98 7.54 6.48
CA VAL A 101 -7.42 7.76 6.33
C VAL A 101 -7.70 9.09 5.62
N ARG A 102 -7.03 10.16 6.00
CA ARG A 102 -7.19 11.48 5.38
C ARG A 102 -6.83 11.47 3.90
N ARG A 103 -5.80 10.72 3.53
CA ARG A 103 -5.39 10.59 2.13
C ARG A 103 -6.51 9.99 1.27
N TYR A 104 -7.18 8.96 1.75
CA TYR A 104 -8.18 8.24 0.96
C TYR A 104 -9.60 8.78 1.10
N LEU A 105 -9.98 9.28 2.27
CA LEU A 105 -11.33 9.76 2.53
C LEU A 105 -11.48 11.28 2.44
N GLY A 106 -10.38 12.03 2.49
CA GLY A 106 -10.44 13.49 2.37
C GLY A 106 -11.38 14.12 3.39
N ALA A 107 -12.40 14.81 2.93
CA ALA A 107 -13.36 15.51 3.79
C ALA A 107 -14.15 14.58 4.73
N GLY A 108 -14.30 13.31 4.38
CA GLY A 108 -14.98 12.30 5.23
C GLY A 108 -14.11 11.71 6.34
N ALA A 109 -12.81 12.00 6.35
CA ALA A 109 -11.86 11.34 7.24
C ALA A 109 -12.16 11.58 8.73
N GLU A 110 -12.45 12.82 9.11
CA GLU A 110 -12.65 13.17 10.52
C GLU A 110 -13.90 12.50 11.10
N ALA A 111 -14.98 12.40 10.34
CA ALA A 111 -16.19 11.69 10.76
C ALA A 111 -15.90 10.20 10.94
N TYR A 112 -15.18 9.60 9.99
CA TYR A 112 -14.79 8.19 10.07
C TYR A 112 -13.90 7.93 11.29
N LEU A 113 -12.85 8.73 11.48
CA LEU A 113 -11.94 8.58 12.62
C LEU A 113 -12.66 8.77 13.97
N GLY A 114 -13.62 9.70 14.03
CA GLY A 114 -14.40 9.95 15.25
C GLY A 114 -15.30 8.78 15.65
N GLN A 115 -15.68 7.93 14.71
CA GLN A 115 -16.53 6.75 14.96
C GLN A 115 -15.72 5.49 15.30
N LEU A 116 -14.42 5.48 15.03
CA LEU A 116 -13.60 4.30 15.27
C LEU A 116 -13.40 4.05 16.77
N ARG A 117 -13.48 2.78 17.13
CA ARG A 117 -13.16 2.28 18.47
C ARG A 117 -12.13 1.16 18.32
N VAL A 118 -10.88 1.55 18.25
CA VAL A 118 -9.77 0.64 17.96
C VAL A 118 -9.06 0.27 19.25
N LYS A 119 -9.04 -1.02 19.56
CA LYS A 119 -8.29 -1.55 20.70
C LYS A 119 -6.87 -1.92 20.29
N ARG A 120 -6.71 -2.46 19.10
CA ARG A 120 -5.42 -2.93 18.59
C ARG A 120 -5.43 -2.93 17.08
N GLN A 121 -4.28 -2.59 16.51
CA GLN A 121 -4.04 -2.70 15.07
C GLN A 121 -2.74 -3.47 14.81
N VAL A 122 -2.56 -3.93 13.59
CA VAL A 122 -1.32 -4.52 13.11
C VAL A 122 -0.76 -3.64 12.02
N ARG A 123 0.48 -3.20 12.20
CA ARG A 123 1.25 -2.51 11.18
C ARG A 123 1.96 -3.54 10.31
N ILE A 124 1.71 -3.50 9.02
CA ILE A 124 2.45 -4.27 8.02
C ILE A 124 3.53 -3.36 7.47
N ARG A 125 4.80 -3.70 7.70
CA ARG A 125 5.94 -2.94 7.24
C ARG A 125 6.60 -3.69 6.09
N VAL A 126 6.58 -3.11 4.90
CA VAL A 126 7.20 -3.71 3.73
C VAL A 126 8.54 -3.04 3.44
N ALA A 127 9.61 -3.79 3.61
CA ALA A 127 10.93 -3.39 3.14
C ALA A 127 11.04 -3.72 1.65
N VAL A 128 11.27 -2.70 0.83
CA VAL A 128 11.33 -2.85 -0.63
C VAL A 128 12.66 -3.51 -1.02
N ARG A 129 12.59 -4.58 -1.81
CA ARG A 129 13.76 -5.29 -2.36
C ARG A 129 14.05 -4.90 -3.79
N GLY A 130 13.03 -4.57 -4.55
CA GLY A 130 13.17 -4.18 -5.95
C GLY A 130 11.93 -3.45 -6.44
N TYR A 131 12.06 -2.72 -7.53
CA TYR A 131 10.93 -2.02 -8.12
C TYR A 131 11.04 -1.96 -9.64
N ARG A 132 9.90 -1.75 -10.30
CA ARG A 132 9.79 -1.46 -11.72
C ARG A 132 8.74 -0.39 -11.94
N VAL A 133 9.00 0.51 -12.88
CA VAL A 133 8.08 1.58 -13.26
C VAL A 133 7.67 1.35 -14.71
N PHE A 134 6.35 1.37 -14.95
CA PHE A 134 5.80 1.31 -16.31
C PHE A 134 5.03 2.58 -16.58
N ASP A 135 5.38 3.21 -17.71
CA ASP A 135 4.66 4.35 -18.25
C ASP A 135 4.11 3.94 -19.62
N PHE A 136 2.79 3.84 -19.70
CA PHE A 136 2.11 3.39 -20.92
C PHE A 136 1.72 4.54 -21.86
N VAL A 137 2.15 5.76 -21.59
CA VAL A 137 1.80 6.95 -22.41
C VAL A 137 2.06 6.71 -23.89
N ARG A 138 3.20 6.11 -24.23
CA ARG A 138 3.59 5.85 -25.64
C ARG A 138 2.70 4.81 -26.35
N ARG A 139 1.96 4.01 -25.59
CA ARG A 139 1.03 3.01 -26.16
C ARG A 139 -0.30 3.61 -26.59
N TYR A 140 -0.57 4.83 -26.13
CA TYR A 140 -1.80 5.53 -26.49
C TYR A 140 -1.60 6.39 -27.74
N PRO A 141 -2.64 6.57 -28.57
CA PRO A 141 -2.61 7.53 -29.66
C PRO A 141 -2.25 8.93 -29.16
N ARG A 142 -1.61 9.73 -30.02
CA ARG A 142 -1.21 11.09 -29.65
C ARG A 142 -2.37 11.94 -29.11
N SER A 143 -3.57 11.71 -29.63
CA SER A 143 -4.79 12.38 -29.19
C SER A 143 -5.20 12.08 -27.74
N LEU A 144 -4.64 11.04 -27.13
CA LEU A 144 -4.97 10.61 -25.78
C LEU A 144 -3.79 10.75 -24.79
N ARG A 145 -2.69 11.36 -25.26
CA ARG A 145 -1.51 11.56 -24.40
C ARG A 145 -1.57 12.88 -23.63
#